data_8a778b2761e6a760167466fd8ca0be05
#
_entry.id   8a778b2761e6a760167466fd8ca0be05
#
_cell.length_a   1.000
_cell.length_b   1.000
_cell.length_c   1.000
_cell.angle_alpha   90.00
_cell.angle_beta   90.00
_cell.angle_gamma   90.00
#
_symmetry.space_group_name_H-M   'P 1'
#
loop_
_entity.id
_entity.type
_entity.pdbx_description
1 polymer ?
#
loop_
_entity_poly.entity_id
_entity_poly.type
_entity_poly.pdbx_seq_one_letter_code
_entity_poly.pdbx_strand_id
1 'polypeptide(L)'
;AAALGLKEAFQEKGTVVVYGTPAEELEGSKHYILEGGYMDEVDLMLASHYGSDWGSEVTGKAIVWPTHDNWVTFKGRASHASSSPEKGRSALDAVILTTMGLEFLREHMPETNRIHYIISKGGTAANSVPDLATLNVELRTNDSAELNSLMKRVDNVIKGTALMTDTTPVYRWDAPWYCATPVPTLYRRAALYAADLGIDSSRFTFGNLPKASSDLGCVAYKIPAVEITFPIVPDGEPAPVGHADETACITGNEYLIDQSILAGELMALTGLRIGGNKEELELIQSEFASHFKE
;
A
#
# COMPACT_ATOMS: atom_id res chain seq x y z
N ALA A 1 17.97 -13.33 9.66
CA ALA A 1 19.31 -12.71 9.75
C ALA A 1 19.26 -11.46 10.64
N ALA A 2 18.57 -10.37 10.26
CA ALA A 2 18.61 -9.06 10.95
C ALA A 2 18.36 -9.15 12.47
N ALA A 3 17.27 -9.78 12.88
CA ALA A 3 16.89 -9.87 14.30
C ALA A 3 17.91 -10.67 15.14
N LEU A 4 18.54 -11.68 14.57
CA LEU A 4 19.59 -12.45 15.25
C LEU A 4 20.85 -11.59 15.47
N GLY A 5 21.27 -10.84 14.44
CA GLY A 5 22.40 -9.94 14.54
C GLY A 5 22.15 -8.80 15.55
N LEU A 6 20.96 -8.20 15.53
CA LEU A 6 20.57 -7.15 16.48
C LEU A 6 20.48 -7.67 17.92
N LYS A 7 19.92 -8.87 18.13
CA LYS A 7 19.85 -9.50 19.45
C LYS A 7 21.25 -9.70 20.07
N GLU A 8 22.18 -10.18 19.25
CA GLU A 8 23.57 -10.38 19.67
C GLU A 8 24.26 -9.06 20.01
N ALA A 9 24.02 -8.03 19.17
CA ALA A 9 24.69 -6.73 19.31
C ALA A 9 24.11 -5.87 20.44
N PHE A 10 22.79 -5.82 20.62
CA PHE A 10 22.17 -4.98 21.65
C PHE A 10 22.26 -5.59 23.06
N GLN A 11 22.29 -6.91 23.17
CA GLN A 11 22.22 -7.60 24.46
C GLN A 11 21.04 -7.11 25.30
N GLU A 12 21.29 -6.38 26.41
CA GLU A 12 20.24 -5.81 27.29
C GLU A 12 19.98 -4.30 27.04
N LYS A 13 20.56 -3.72 25.98
CA LYS A 13 20.49 -2.26 25.74
C LYS A 13 19.35 -1.84 24.82
N GLY A 14 18.58 -2.78 24.33
CA GLY A 14 17.45 -2.50 23.45
C GLY A 14 16.55 -3.71 23.26
N THR A 15 15.35 -3.48 22.77
CA THR A 15 14.37 -4.53 22.45
C THR A 15 14.30 -4.72 20.94
N VAL A 16 14.39 -5.96 20.48
CA VAL A 16 14.18 -6.34 19.08
C VAL A 16 12.91 -7.16 18.98
N VAL A 17 11.93 -6.62 18.26
CA VAL A 17 10.66 -7.29 18.01
C VAL A 17 10.61 -7.75 16.57
N VAL A 18 10.14 -8.96 16.33
CA VAL A 18 9.91 -9.52 14.99
C VAL A 18 8.42 -9.68 14.77
N TYR A 19 7.90 -8.99 13.77
CA TYR A 19 6.50 -9.09 13.39
C TYR A 19 6.33 -10.05 12.22
N GLY A 20 5.48 -11.08 12.39
CA GLY A 20 4.99 -11.89 11.28
C GLY A 20 3.84 -11.14 10.59
N THR A 21 4.03 -10.75 9.35
CA THR A 21 3.10 -9.90 8.61
C THR A 21 2.60 -10.60 7.33
N PRO A 22 1.65 -11.56 7.46
CA PRO A 22 1.11 -12.29 6.31
C PRO A 22 0.21 -11.42 5.43
N ALA A 23 -0.10 -11.93 4.23
CA ALA A 23 -1.12 -11.39 3.32
C ALA A 23 -0.84 -9.95 2.81
N GLU A 24 0.43 -9.60 2.57
CA GLU A 24 0.79 -8.29 2.01
C GLU A 24 0.13 -8.07 0.64
N GLU A 25 0.07 -9.11 -0.20
CA GLU A 25 -0.50 -9.10 -1.54
C GLU A 25 -2.05 -9.15 -1.57
N LEU A 26 -2.69 -9.16 -0.42
CA LEU A 26 -4.15 -9.28 -0.29
C LEU A 26 -4.71 -8.14 0.58
N GLU A 27 -4.96 -8.44 1.85
CA GLU A 27 -5.59 -7.50 2.80
C GLU A 27 -4.56 -6.68 3.57
N GLY A 28 -3.29 -7.10 3.57
CA GLY A 28 -2.20 -6.50 4.33
C GLY A 28 -2.42 -6.58 5.84
N SER A 29 -1.50 -7.20 6.57
CA SER A 29 -1.69 -7.36 8.02
C SER A 29 -1.04 -6.25 8.84
N LYS A 30 -0.12 -5.47 8.24
CA LYS A 30 0.66 -4.49 8.99
C LYS A 30 -0.21 -3.39 9.61
N HIS A 31 -1.25 -2.94 8.90
CA HIS A 31 -2.16 -1.93 9.46
C HIS A 31 -2.99 -2.48 10.65
N TYR A 32 -3.41 -3.76 10.63
CA TYR A 32 -4.13 -4.36 11.75
C TYR A 32 -3.24 -4.51 12.99
N ILE A 33 -1.96 -4.87 12.80
CA ILE A 33 -0.98 -4.96 13.88
C ILE A 33 -0.75 -3.56 14.49
N LEU A 34 -0.63 -2.54 13.63
CA LEU A 34 -0.46 -1.15 14.04
C LEU A 34 -1.69 -0.64 14.81
N GLU A 35 -2.91 -0.84 14.27
CA GLU A 35 -4.17 -0.42 14.92
C GLU A 35 -4.44 -1.18 16.22
N GLY A 36 -3.95 -2.40 16.34
CA GLY A 36 -4.01 -3.20 17.55
C GLY A 36 -3.07 -2.71 18.68
N GLY A 37 -2.26 -1.67 18.44
CA GLY A 37 -1.32 -1.10 19.42
C GLY A 37 -0.05 -1.94 19.62
N TYR A 38 0.16 -2.99 18.82
CA TYR A 38 1.34 -3.85 18.97
C TYR A 38 2.65 -3.20 18.56
N MET A 39 2.59 -2.01 17.94
CA MET A 39 3.76 -1.23 17.48
C MET A 39 3.92 0.10 18.23
N ASP A 40 3.17 0.36 19.30
CA ASP A 40 3.17 1.65 20.01
C ASP A 40 4.52 1.99 20.67
N GLU A 41 5.32 0.96 21.00
CA GLU A 41 6.65 1.12 21.61
C GLU A 41 7.79 0.97 20.60
N VAL A 42 7.50 1.01 19.28
CA VAL A 42 8.51 0.84 18.23
C VAL A 42 9.11 2.20 17.86
N ASP A 43 10.40 2.37 18.08
CA ASP A 43 11.13 3.58 17.73
C ASP A 43 11.57 3.65 16.26
N LEU A 44 11.83 2.49 15.65
CA LEU A 44 12.35 2.34 14.30
C LEU A 44 11.89 1.02 13.70
N MET A 45 11.33 1.07 12.49
CA MET A 45 10.94 -0.12 11.72
C MET A 45 11.98 -0.41 10.63
N LEU A 46 12.36 -1.67 10.53
CA LEU A 46 13.25 -2.19 9.50
C LEU A 46 12.50 -3.26 8.70
N ALA A 47 12.48 -3.13 7.40
CA ALA A 47 11.90 -4.09 6.47
C ALA A 47 12.85 -4.37 5.31
N SER A 48 12.61 -5.43 4.55
CA SER A 48 13.32 -5.68 3.29
C SER A 48 12.38 -6.25 2.24
N HIS A 49 12.69 -5.94 0.98
CA HIS A 49 11.97 -6.43 -0.19
C HIS A 49 12.95 -6.67 -1.34
N TYR A 50 12.69 -7.64 -2.18
CA TYR A 50 13.46 -7.79 -3.42
C TYR A 50 13.08 -6.68 -4.42
N GLY A 51 14.02 -6.30 -5.27
CA GLY A 51 13.83 -5.29 -6.30
C GLY A 51 14.74 -5.51 -7.51
N SER A 52 14.83 -4.52 -8.37
CA SER A 52 15.78 -4.56 -9.49
C SER A 52 17.20 -4.17 -9.07
N ASP A 53 17.34 -3.47 -7.95
CA ASP A 53 18.62 -2.98 -7.43
C ASP A 53 18.55 -2.74 -5.93
N TRP A 54 19.68 -2.32 -5.34
CA TRP A 54 19.76 -1.90 -3.95
C TRP A 54 19.00 -0.60 -3.70
N GLY A 55 18.34 -0.50 -2.58
CA GLY A 55 17.62 0.69 -2.12
C GLY A 55 17.43 0.70 -0.62
N SER A 56 17.07 1.86 -0.09
CA SER A 56 16.82 2.05 1.35
C SER A 56 15.66 3.01 1.63
N GLU A 57 14.74 3.17 0.70
CA GLU A 57 13.63 4.11 0.82
C GLU A 57 12.29 3.38 0.85
N VAL A 58 11.47 3.64 1.86
CA VAL A 58 10.09 3.17 1.84
C VAL A 58 9.31 3.99 0.83
N THR A 59 8.88 3.34 -0.24
CA THR A 59 8.09 3.96 -1.30
C THR A 59 6.75 3.26 -1.43
N GLY A 60 5.74 3.98 -1.88
CA GLY A 60 4.43 3.40 -2.14
C GLY A 60 3.38 4.48 -2.35
N LYS A 61 2.38 4.16 -3.19
CA LYS A 61 1.19 4.99 -3.32
C LYS A 61 0.23 4.70 -2.19
N ALA A 62 -0.45 5.73 -1.71
CA ALA A 62 -1.64 5.51 -0.89
C ALA A 62 -2.72 4.86 -1.76
N ILE A 63 -3.38 3.85 -1.21
CA ILE A 63 -4.40 3.07 -1.91
C ILE A 63 -5.55 2.74 -0.98
N VAL A 64 -6.75 2.68 -1.52
CA VAL A 64 -7.93 2.17 -0.84
C VAL A 64 -8.90 1.53 -1.83
N TRP A 65 -9.60 0.51 -1.37
CA TRP A 65 -10.71 -0.18 -2.06
C TRP A 65 -11.82 -0.51 -1.07
N PRO A 66 -13.04 -0.79 -1.51
CA PRO A 66 -14.05 -1.34 -0.64
C PRO A 66 -13.67 -2.75 -0.20
N THR A 67 -14.01 -3.13 1.02
CA THR A 67 -13.77 -4.49 1.52
C THR A 67 -14.35 -5.53 0.56
N HIS A 68 -13.66 -6.66 0.40
CA HIS A 68 -14.04 -7.72 -0.56
C HIS A 68 -15.51 -8.17 -0.42
N ASP A 69 -16.01 -8.24 0.81
CA ASP A 69 -17.40 -8.61 1.10
C ASP A 69 -18.42 -7.48 0.87
N ASN A 70 -17.95 -6.25 0.68
CA ASN A 70 -18.78 -5.05 0.58
C ASN A 70 -18.35 -4.11 -0.55
N TRP A 71 -18.06 -4.66 -1.73
CA TRP A 71 -17.91 -3.83 -2.94
C TRP A 71 -19.14 -2.95 -3.12
N VAL A 72 -18.99 -1.83 -3.78
CA VAL A 72 -20.09 -0.88 -3.97
C VAL A 72 -21.27 -1.59 -4.67
N THR A 73 -22.22 -2.03 -3.87
CA THR A 73 -23.38 -2.78 -4.33
C THR A 73 -24.62 -1.90 -4.24
N PHE A 74 -25.27 -1.69 -5.37
CA PHE A 74 -26.55 -1.00 -5.40
C PHE A 74 -27.69 -2.01 -5.31
N LYS A 75 -28.65 -1.72 -4.44
CA LYS A 75 -29.90 -2.45 -4.29
C LYS A 75 -31.04 -1.63 -4.89
N GLY A 76 -31.69 -2.18 -5.88
CA GLY A 76 -32.84 -1.61 -6.54
C GLY A 76 -34.12 -2.45 -6.34
N ARG A 77 -34.95 -2.54 -7.36
CA ARG A 77 -36.16 -3.33 -7.33
C ARG A 77 -36.40 -3.96 -8.69
N ALA A 78 -36.53 -5.29 -8.72
CA ALA A 78 -36.85 -6.02 -9.95
C ALA A 78 -38.27 -5.73 -10.45
N SER A 79 -38.43 -5.74 -11.76
CA SER A 79 -39.72 -5.75 -12.44
C SER A 79 -39.54 -6.32 -13.84
N HIS A 80 -40.66 -6.67 -14.50
CA HIS A 80 -40.60 -7.05 -15.90
C HIS A 80 -40.37 -5.82 -16.77
N ALA A 81 -39.23 -5.76 -17.49
CA ALA A 81 -38.79 -4.57 -18.19
C ALA A 81 -39.72 -4.05 -19.27
N SER A 82 -40.59 -4.88 -19.85
CA SER A 82 -41.55 -4.45 -20.86
C SER A 82 -42.99 -4.33 -20.35
N SER A 83 -43.42 -5.12 -19.34
CA SER A 83 -44.80 -5.11 -18.89
C SER A 83 -45.06 -4.21 -17.68
N SER A 84 -44.08 -3.91 -16.88
CA SER A 84 -44.21 -3.10 -15.67
C SER A 84 -42.90 -2.35 -15.32
N PRO A 85 -42.25 -1.65 -16.28
CA PRO A 85 -40.96 -1.00 -16.06
C PRO A 85 -41.05 0.06 -14.97
N GLU A 86 -42.16 0.76 -14.81
CA GLU A 86 -42.38 1.81 -13.82
C GLU A 86 -42.28 1.31 -12.37
N LYS A 87 -42.43 0.01 -12.12
CA LYS A 87 -42.29 -0.63 -10.82
C LYS A 87 -40.85 -0.98 -10.46
N GLY A 88 -39.97 -1.00 -11.45
CA GLY A 88 -38.55 -1.30 -11.28
C GLY A 88 -37.74 -0.13 -10.78
N ARG A 89 -36.56 -0.43 -10.19
CA ARG A 89 -35.48 0.50 -9.92
C ARG A 89 -34.17 -0.20 -10.27
N SER A 90 -33.52 0.26 -11.32
CA SER A 90 -32.39 -0.44 -11.89
C SER A 90 -31.09 -0.14 -11.07
N ALA A 91 -30.60 -1.15 -10.41
CA ALA A 91 -29.30 -1.10 -9.77
C ALA A 91 -28.15 -0.97 -10.79
N LEU A 92 -28.34 -1.51 -12.00
CA LEU A 92 -27.35 -1.37 -13.07
C LEU A 92 -27.23 0.08 -13.55
N ASP A 93 -28.33 0.82 -13.63
CA ASP A 93 -28.30 2.23 -14.01
C ASP A 93 -27.53 3.06 -12.98
N ALA A 94 -27.67 2.73 -11.68
CA ALA A 94 -26.88 3.35 -10.62
C ALA A 94 -25.38 3.09 -10.81
N VAL A 95 -24.98 1.85 -11.13
CA VAL A 95 -23.57 1.51 -11.42
C VAL A 95 -23.06 2.27 -12.65
N ILE A 96 -23.82 2.30 -13.74
CA ILE A 96 -23.45 3.01 -14.98
C ILE A 96 -23.28 4.50 -14.70
N LEU A 97 -24.22 5.14 -14.03
CA LEU A 97 -24.12 6.55 -13.66
C LEU A 97 -22.95 6.82 -12.70
N THR A 98 -22.67 5.88 -11.80
CA THR A 98 -21.48 5.97 -10.91
C THR A 98 -20.21 5.95 -11.76
N THR A 99 -20.06 5.00 -12.68
CA THR A 99 -18.87 4.96 -13.54
C THR A 99 -18.72 6.22 -14.38
N MET A 100 -19.80 6.75 -14.95
CA MET A 100 -19.76 8.04 -15.65
C MET A 100 -19.35 9.20 -14.75
N GLY A 101 -19.85 9.24 -13.51
CA GLY A 101 -19.47 10.24 -12.53
C GLY A 101 -17.98 10.14 -12.16
N LEU A 102 -17.42 8.93 -12.08
CA LEU A 102 -15.99 8.71 -11.86
C LEU A 102 -15.16 9.17 -13.06
N GLU A 103 -15.62 8.97 -14.30
CA GLU A 103 -14.92 9.51 -15.48
C GLU A 103 -14.88 11.05 -15.49
N PHE A 104 -15.99 11.73 -15.17
CA PHE A 104 -16.00 13.19 -15.03
C PHE A 104 -15.12 13.67 -13.85
N LEU A 105 -15.02 12.88 -12.78
CA LEU A 105 -14.16 13.19 -11.66
C LEU A 105 -12.68 13.18 -12.06
N ARG A 106 -12.27 12.30 -12.99
CA ARG A 106 -10.89 12.21 -13.49
C ARG A 106 -10.39 13.50 -14.15
N GLU A 107 -11.28 14.26 -14.79
CA GLU A 107 -10.95 15.58 -15.37
C GLU A 107 -10.41 16.56 -14.32
N HIS A 108 -10.83 16.42 -13.06
CA HIS A 108 -10.63 17.39 -12.00
C HIS A 108 -9.88 16.80 -10.79
N MET A 109 -8.89 15.96 -11.03
CA MET A 109 -8.01 15.42 -10.00
C MET A 109 -6.54 15.53 -10.46
N PRO A 110 -5.55 15.53 -9.52
CA PRO A 110 -4.14 15.50 -9.87
C PRO A 110 -3.77 14.34 -10.81
N GLU A 111 -2.83 14.56 -11.71
CA GLU A 111 -2.36 13.54 -12.67
C GLU A 111 -1.80 12.29 -11.99
N THR A 112 -1.34 12.41 -10.76
CA THR A 112 -0.82 11.31 -9.95
C THR A 112 -1.89 10.39 -9.39
N ASN A 113 -3.15 10.86 -9.33
CA ASN A 113 -4.26 10.09 -8.81
C ASN A 113 -4.78 9.09 -9.85
N ARG A 114 -5.28 7.96 -9.37
CA ARG A 114 -5.91 6.94 -10.23
C ARG A 114 -7.20 6.46 -9.61
N ILE A 115 -8.18 6.20 -10.47
CA ILE A 115 -9.42 5.50 -10.16
C ILE A 115 -9.49 4.31 -11.11
N HIS A 116 -9.51 3.10 -10.56
CA HIS A 116 -9.73 1.88 -11.31
C HIS A 116 -11.08 1.30 -10.91
N TYR A 117 -11.80 0.68 -11.84
CA TYR A 117 -13.03 -0.02 -11.51
C TYR A 117 -13.37 -1.13 -12.50
N ILE A 118 -14.16 -2.08 -12.02
CA ILE A 118 -14.82 -3.09 -12.83
C ILE A 118 -16.29 -3.24 -12.39
N ILE A 119 -17.19 -3.51 -13.33
CA ILE A 119 -18.55 -3.94 -13.02
C ILE A 119 -18.52 -5.45 -12.87
N SER A 120 -18.66 -5.94 -11.63
CA SER A 120 -18.58 -7.37 -11.33
C SER A 120 -19.93 -8.07 -11.41
N LYS A 121 -21.04 -7.31 -11.30
CA LYS A 121 -22.41 -7.81 -11.46
C LYS A 121 -23.30 -6.74 -12.05
N GLY A 122 -24.03 -7.05 -13.12
CA GLY A 122 -24.90 -6.10 -13.83
C GLY A 122 -26.33 -6.59 -14.06
N GLY A 123 -26.78 -7.64 -13.39
CA GLY A 123 -28.11 -8.24 -13.59
C GLY A 123 -28.06 -9.67 -14.15
N THR A 124 -29.20 -10.26 -14.48
CA THR A 124 -29.31 -11.67 -14.88
C THR A 124 -29.98 -11.89 -16.23
N ALA A 125 -30.89 -11.02 -16.63
CA ALA A 125 -31.62 -11.13 -17.88
C ALA A 125 -32.07 -9.76 -18.41
N ALA A 126 -32.05 -9.56 -19.72
CA ALA A 126 -32.41 -8.30 -20.37
C ALA A 126 -33.85 -7.86 -20.17
N ASN A 127 -34.76 -8.80 -19.97
CA ASN A 127 -36.18 -8.53 -19.75
C ASN A 127 -36.60 -8.35 -18.29
N SER A 128 -35.61 -8.31 -17.39
CA SER A 128 -35.78 -8.05 -15.94
C SER A 128 -34.99 -6.83 -15.55
N VAL A 129 -35.63 -5.84 -14.93
CA VAL A 129 -34.93 -4.70 -14.33
C VAL A 129 -33.99 -5.21 -13.24
N PRO A 130 -32.69 -4.95 -13.32
CA PRO A 130 -31.70 -5.43 -12.33
C PRO A 130 -31.91 -4.84 -10.93
N ASP A 131 -32.20 -5.67 -9.96
CA ASP A 131 -32.38 -5.28 -8.56
C ASP A 131 -31.09 -5.32 -7.76
N LEU A 132 -30.03 -5.86 -8.34
CA LEU A 132 -28.70 -5.92 -7.73
C LEU A 132 -27.62 -5.75 -8.80
N ALA A 133 -26.74 -4.77 -8.59
CA ALA A 133 -25.52 -4.57 -9.39
C ALA A 133 -24.35 -4.16 -8.50
N THR A 134 -23.14 -4.54 -8.89
CA THR A 134 -21.95 -4.37 -8.06
C THR A 134 -20.79 -3.82 -8.87
N LEU A 135 -20.15 -2.81 -8.32
CA LEU A 135 -18.95 -2.14 -8.82
C LEU A 135 -17.80 -2.37 -7.83
N ASN A 136 -16.68 -2.90 -8.29
CA ASN A 136 -15.43 -2.80 -7.56
C ASN A 136 -14.68 -1.55 -8.02
N VAL A 137 -14.18 -0.75 -7.09
CA VAL A 137 -13.45 0.49 -7.36
C VAL A 137 -12.20 0.54 -6.49
N GLU A 138 -11.11 1.00 -7.06
CA GLU A 138 -9.82 1.18 -6.38
C GLU A 138 -9.34 2.61 -6.60
N LEU A 139 -8.88 3.26 -5.54
CA LEU A 139 -8.37 4.62 -5.56
C LEU A 139 -6.89 4.61 -5.19
N ARG A 140 -6.06 5.32 -5.97
CA ARG A 140 -4.63 5.49 -5.68
C ARG A 140 -4.23 6.95 -5.79
N THR A 141 -3.36 7.38 -4.86
CA THR A 141 -2.78 8.73 -4.85
C THR A 141 -1.29 8.65 -4.46
N ASN A 142 -0.56 9.74 -4.68
CA ASN A 142 0.81 9.88 -4.19
C ASN A 142 0.86 10.60 -2.82
N ASP A 143 -0.30 10.89 -2.24
CA ASP A 143 -0.42 11.62 -0.98
C ASP A 143 -1.60 11.09 -0.17
N SER A 144 -1.40 10.91 1.14
CA SER A 144 -2.42 10.33 2.03
C SER A 144 -3.61 11.27 2.29
N ALA A 145 -3.38 12.60 2.32
CA ALA A 145 -4.46 13.57 2.47
C ALA A 145 -5.29 13.65 1.19
N GLU A 146 -4.66 13.58 0.03
CA GLU A 146 -5.31 13.46 -1.28
C GLU A 146 -6.19 12.21 -1.36
N LEU A 147 -5.75 11.07 -0.81
CA LEU A 147 -6.56 9.85 -0.79
C LEU A 147 -7.87 10.06 -0.04
N ASN A 148 -7.81 10.64 1.14
CA ASN A 148 -9.00 10.94 1.95
C ASN A 148 -9.96 11.92 1.25
N SER A 149 -9.40 12.92 0.55
CA SER A 149 -10.17 13.85 -0.28
C SER A 149 -10.87 13.15 -1.45
N LEU A 150 -10.14 12.28 -2.16
CA LEU A 150 -10.65 11.50 -3.29
C LEU A 150 -11.76 10.53 -2.86
N MET A 151 -11.56 9.81 -1.75
CA MET A 151 -12.59 8.93 -1.16
C MET A 151 -13.90 9.68 -0.92
N LYS A 152 -13.84 10.86 -0.31
CA LYS A 152 -15.03 11.69 -0.06
C LYS A 152 -15.73 12.13 -1.34
N ARG A 153 -14.97 12.45 -2.40
CA ARG A 153 -15.53 12.83 -3.70
C ARG A 153 -16.22 11.63 -4.37
N VAL A 154 -15.60 10.43 -4.31
CA VAL A 154 -16.18 9.19 -4.83
C VAL A 154 -17.44 8.81 -4.05
N ASP A 155 -17.45 8.95 -2.73
CA ASP A 155 -18.64 8.77 -1.90
C ASP A 155 -19.82 9.68 -2.35
N ASN A 156 -19.52 10.93 -2.69
CA ASN A 156 -20.53 11.85 -3.17
C ASN A 156 -21.11 11.43 -4.54
N VAL A 157 -20.27 10.88 -5.42
CA VAL A 157 -20.73 10.29 -6.70
C VAL A 157 -21.67 9.11 -6.43
N ILE A 158 -21.26 8.15 -5.60
CA ILE A 158 -22.06 6.97 -5.24
C ILE A 158 -23.41 7.38 -4.63
N LYS A 159 -23.41 8.28 -3.67
CA LYS A 159 -24.63 8.77 -3.01
C LYS A 159 -25.52 9.56 -3.97
N GLY A 160 -24.94 10.38 -4.82
CA GLY A 160 -25.67 11.15 -5.83
C GLY A 160 -26.37 10.26 -6.84
N THR A 161 -25.69 9.24 -7.35
CA THR A 161 -26.27 8.29 -8.30
C THR A 161 -27.38 7.42 -7.68
N ALA A 162 -27.21 7.04 -6.41
CA ALA A 162 -28.26 6.34 -5.67
C ALA A 162 -29.56 7.17 -5.57
N LEU A 163 -29.43 8.46 -5.30
CA LEU A 163 -30.56 9.39 -5.29
C LEU A 163 -31.21 9.52 -6.67
N MET A 164 -30.40 9.64 -7.73
CA MET A 164 -30.90 9.75 -9.11
C MET A 164 -31.70 8.53 -9.57
N THR A 165 -31.35 7.33 -9.07
CA THR A 165 -31.92 6.05 -9.51
C THR A 165 -32.93 5.45 -8.53
N ASP A 166 -33.17 6.13 -7.40
CA ASP A 166 -34.02 5.60 -6.30
C ASP A 166 -33.57 4.19 -5.85
N THR A 167 -32.23 4.02 -5.70
CA THR A 167 -31.57 2.79 -5.25
C THR A 167 -30.84 3.01 -3.92
N THR A 168 -30.43 1.93 -3.28
CA THR A 168 -29.70 1.99 -2.00
C THR A 168 -28.28 1.43 -2.18
N PRO A 169 -27.23 2.24 -2.00
CA PRO A 169 -25.87 1.74 -2.05
C PRO A 169 -25.49 1.07 -0.71
N VAL A 170 -24.78 -0.03 -0.79
CA VAL A 170 -24.21 -0.75 0.35
C VAL A 170 -22.72 -0.96 0.03
N TYR A 171 -21.84 -0.41 0.83
CA TYR A 171 -20.39 -0.58 0.72
C TYR A 171 -19.70 -0.15 2.01
N ARG A 172 -18.47 -0.58 2.16
CA ARG A 172 -17.57 -0.12 3.21
C ARG A 172 -16.15 -0.05 2.63
N TRP A 173 -15.48 1.07 2.78
CA TRP A 173 -14.07 1.17 2.49
C TRP A 173 -13.26 0.31 3.46
N ASP A 174 -12.22 -0.31 2.95
CA ASP A 174 -11.20 -0.93 3.79
C ASP A 174 -10.33 0.13 4.46
N ALA A 175 -9.46 -0.29 5.38
CA ALA A 175 -8.47 0.61 5.93
C ALA A 175 -7.52 1.10 4.81
N PRO A 176 -7.35 2.42 4.61
CA PRO A 176 -6.43 2.91 3.59
C PRO A 176 -5.00 2.51 3.89
N TRP A 177 -4.26 2.09 2.87
CA TRP A 177 -2.81 2.03 2.96
C TRP A 177 -2.26 3.42 2.62
N TYR A 178 -1.54 4.01 3.55
CA TYR A 178 -1.01 5.36 3.41
C TYR A 178 0.37 5.37 2.74
N CYS A 179 0.76 6.53 2.20
CA CYS A 179 2.14 6.78 1.81
C CYS A 179 3.03 6.82 3.05
N ALA A 180 4.25 6.34 2.93
CA ALA A 180 5.25 6.53 3.97
C ALA A 180 5.50 8.02 4.25
N THR A 181 5.72 8.36 5.52
CA THR A 181 6.32 9.64 5.89
C THR A 181 7.82 9.55 5.61
N PRO A 182 8.35 10.34 4.68
CA PRO A 182 9.74 10.20 4.27
C PRO A 182 10.71 10.60 5.38
N VAL A 183 11.80 9.85 5.53
CA VAL A 183 12.90 10.15 6.46
C VAL A 183 14.23 10.06 5.70
N PRO A 184 14.56 11.04 4.84
CA PRO A 184 15.73 11.01 3.98
C PRO A 184 17.06 10.78 4.71
N THR A 185 17.19 11.27 5.94
CA THR A 185 18.39 11.01 6.75
C THR A 185 18.55 9.52 7.05
N LEU A 186 17.48 8.83 7.46
CA LEU A 186 17.48 7.38 7.70
C LEU A 186 17.87 6.62 6.43
N TYR A 187 17.29 6.97 5.29
CA TYR A 187 17.55 6.30 4.00
C TYR A 187 19.02 6.44 3.58
N ARG A 188 19.57 7.67 3.67
CA ARG A 188 20.97 7.93 3.34
C ARG A 188 21.94 7.25 4.32
N ARG A 189 21.59 7.15 5.60
CA ARG A 189 22.39 6.43 6.59
C ARG A 189 22.47 4.94 6.25
N ALA A 190 21.33 4.30 5.93
CA ALA A 190 21.32 2.89 5.54
C ALA A 190 22.17 2.65 4.28
N ALA A 191 22.02 3.48 3.25
CA ALA A 191 22.84 3.39 2.04
C ALA A 191 24.35 3.60 2.31
N LEU A 192 24.71 4.52 3.21
CA LEU A 192 26.11 4.75 3.60
C LEU A 192 26.68 3.51 4.30
N TYR A 193 25.91 2.88 5.18
CA TYR A 193 26.36 1.69 5.92
C TYR A 193 26.52 0.45 5.02
N ALA A 194 25.87 0.42 3.87
CA ALA A 194 26.00 -0.64 2.87
C ALA A 194 27.45 -0.83 2.39
N ALA A 195 28.23 0.25 2.33
CA ALA A 195 29.65 0.20 1.94
C ALA A 195 30.48 -0.69 2.88
N ASP A 196 30.16 -0.77 4.16
CA ASP A 196 30.90 -1.60 5.13
C ASP A 196 30.65 -3.10 4.91
N LEU A 197 29.60 -3.44 4.15
CA LEU A 197 29.26 -4.80 3.74
C LEU A 197 29.68 -5.10 2.30
N GLY A 198 30.45 -4.19 1.66
CA GLY A 198 30.89 -4.35 0.29
C GLY A 198 29.81 -4.05 -0.78
N ILE A 199 28.67 -3.47 -0.38
CA ILE A 199 27.63 -3.04 -1.31
C ILE A 199 27.99 -1.64 -1.81
N ASP A 200 27.97 -1.45 -3.12
CA ASP A 200 28.22 -0.13 -3.71
C ASP A 200 27.09 0.86 -3.37
N SER A 201 27.41 1.79 -2.47
CA SER A 201 26.44 2.81 -2.02
C SER A 201 25.96 3.75 -3.15
N SER A 202 26.69 3.86 -4.26
CA SER A 202 26.28 4.65 -5.42
C SER A 202 25.07 4.07 -6.17
N ARG A 203 24.76 2.80 -5.92
CA ARG A 203 23.56 2.11 -6.48
C ARG A 203 22.26 2.57 -5.82
N PHE A 204 22.33 3.14 -4.62
CA PHE A 204 21.14 3.63 -3.92
C PHE A 204 20.67 4.96 -4.52
N THR A 205 19.45 4.96 -5.03
CA THR A 205 18.80 6.17 -5.56
C THR A 205 17.63 6.57 -4.65
N PHE A 206 17.37 7.87 -4.56
CA PHE A 206 16.35 8.44 -3.67
C PHE A 206 15.42 9.38 -4.40
N GLY A 207 14.24 9.61 -3.85
CA GLY A 207 13.26 10.54 -4.38
C GLY A 207 12.52 10.01 -5.61
N ASN A 208 12.49 8.71 -5.81
CA ASN A 208 11.72 8.09 -6.88
C ASN A 208 10.22 8.20 -6.60
N LEU A 209 9.44 8.51 -7.63
CA LEU A 209 7.99 8.47 -7.52
C LEU A 209 7.52 7.04 -7.25
N PRO A 210 6.60 6.83 -6.30
CA PRO A 210 6.10 5.50 -6.00
C PRO A 210 5.40 4.89 -7.21
N LYS A 211 5.72 3.62 -7.50
CA LYS A 211 5.12 2.88 -8.62
C LYS A 211 4.04 1.90 -8.18
N ALA A 212 4.17 1.36 -6.98
CA ALA A 212 3.27 0.37 -6.38
C ALA A 212 2.73 0.88 -5.04
N SER A 213 2.05 0.03 -4.30
CA SER A 213 1.59 0.26 -2.94
C SER A 213 2.05 -0.93 -2.09
N SER A 214 2.31 -0.68 -0.80
CA SER A 214 2.60 -1.71 0.19
C SER A 214 1.94 -1.34 1.52
N ASP A 215 1.51 -2.34 2.27
CA ASP A 215 0.98 -2.15 3.62
C ASP A 215 2.07 -1.68 4.62
N LEU A 216 3.35 -1.75 4.24
CA LEU A 216 4.45 -1.12 4.98
C LEU A 216 4.28 0.41 5.05
N GLY A 217 3.65 1.01 4.04
CA GLY A 217 3.32 2.43 4.04
C GLY A 217 2.49 2.85 5.26
N CYS A 218 1.57 1.99 5.73
CA CYS A 218 0.77 2.26 6.94
C CYS A 218 1.66 2.41 8.18
N VAL A 219 2.66 1.55 8.32
CA VAL A 219 3.64 1.62 9.42
C VAL A 219 4.53 2.83 9.26
N ALA A 220 5.11 3.02 8.08
CA ALA A 220 6.00 4.13 7.75
C ALA A 220 5.30 5.50 7.78
N TYR A 221 3.98 5.54 7.76
CA TYR A 221 3.20 6.75 8.02
C TYR A 221 3.16 7.15 9.51
N LYS A 222 3.37 6.20 10.43
CA LYS A 222 3.26 6.38 11.89
C LYS A 222 4.57 6.25 12.63
N ILE A 223 5.54 5.52 12.07
CA ILE A 223 6.81 5.15 12.70
C ILE A 223 7.92 5.37 11.69
N PRO A 224 9.07 5.97 12.06
CA PRO A 224 10.23 6.03 11.18
C PRO A 224 10.60 4.64 10.66
N ALA A 225 10.61 4.46 9.35
CA ALA A 225 10.84 3.16 8.73
C ALA A 225 11.86 3.24 7.60
N VAL A 226 12.61 2.16 7.40
CA VAL A 226 13.47 1.95 6.25
C VAL A 226 13.19 0.57 5.64
N GLU A 227 13.08 0.52 4.32
CA GLU A 227 12.97 -0.72 3.56
C GLU A 227 14.24 -0.92 2.74
N ILE A 228 14.98 -1.97 3.03
CA ILE A 228 16.15 -2.35 2.26
C ILE A 228 15.68 -3.18 1.06
N THR A 229 15.75 -2.62 -0.13
CA THR A 229 15.56 -3.40 -1.35
C THR A 229 16.87 -3.99 -1.83
N PHE A 230 16.83 -5.18 -2.42
CA PHE A 230 17.98 -5.92 -2.91
C PHE A 230 17.69 -6.58 -4.26
N PRO A 231 18.70 -6.74 -5.15
CA PRO A 231 18.49 -7.21 -6.51
C PRO A 231 18.05 -8.68 -6.55
N ILE A 232 17.02 -8.95 -7.39
CA ILE A 232 16.47 -10.30 -7.58
C ILE A 232 17.30 -11.13 -8.57
N VAL A 233 18.09 -10.48 -9.43
CA VAL A 233 18.98 -11.09 -10.41
C VAL A 233 20.35 -10.42 -10.39
N PRO A 234 21.42 -11.10 -10.86
CA PRO A 234 22.74 -10.48 -11.03
C PRO A 234 22.73 -9.26 -11.94
N ASP A 235 23.75 -8.41 -11.78
CA ASP A 235 23.91 -7.21 -12.60
C ASP A 235 23.99 -7.54 -14.08
N GLY A 236 23.22 -6.83 -14.88
CA GLY A 236 23.14 -7.00 -16.33
C GLY A 236 22.17 -8.08 -16.80
N GLU A 237 21.60 -8.85 -15.89
CA GLU A 237 20.51 -9.78 -16.21
C GLU A 237 19.15 -9.09 -16.18
N PRO A 238 18.22 -9.44 -17.10
CA PRO A 238 16.89 -8.88 -17.08
C PRO A 238 16.11 -9.38 -15.86
N ALA A 239 15.63 -8.47 -15.04
CA ALA A 239 14.74 -8.81 -13.94
C ALA A 239 13.38 -9.27 -14.50
N PRO A 240 12.79 -10.36 -13.98
CA PRO A 240 11.46 -10.78 -14.37
C PRO A 240 10.40 -9.74 -13.96
N VAL A 241 9.25 -9.79 -14.62
CA VAL A 241 8.12 -8.93 -14.28
C VAL A 241 7.53 -9.39 -12.93
N GLY A 242 7.29 -8.45 -12.02
CA GLY A 242 6.65 -8.73 -10.74
C GLY A 242 5.31 -9.49 -10.93
N HIS A 243 4.99 -10.40 -10.05
CA HIS A 243 3.82 -11.29 -10.08
C HIS A 243 3.77 -12.30 -11.25
N ALA A 244 4.85 -12.45 -12.01
CA ALA A 244 4.94 -13.46 -13.05
C ALA A 244 5.45 -14.81 -12.50
N ASP A 245 5.15 -15.90 -13.20
CA ASP A 245 5.62 -17.25 -12.82
C ASP A 245 7.15 -17.34 -12.79
N GLU A 246 7.83 -16.61 -13.67
CA GLU A 246 9.29 -16.53 -13.71
C GLU A 246 9.85 -15.96 -12.40
N THR A 247 9.18 -14.97 -11.79
CA THR A 247 9.58 -14.43 -10.50
C THR A 247 9.47 -15.48 -9.40
N ALA A 248 8.37 -16.23 -9.37
CA ALA A 248 8.19 -17.32 -8.41
C ALA A 248 9.27 -18.42 -8.56
N CYS A 249 9.67 -18.73 -9.79
CA CYS A 249 10.68 -19.75 -10.07
C CYS A 249 12.08 -19.40 -9.55
N ILE A 250 12.44 -18.12 -9.47
CA ILE A 250 13.79 -17.70 -9.06
C ILE A 250 13.90 -17.40 -7.57
N THR A 251 12.80 -17.34 -6.81
CA THR A 251 12.82 -16.99 -5.38
C THR A 251 13.62 -17.93 -4.49
N GLY A 252 13.89 -19.16 -4.94
CA GLY A 252 14.69 -20.15 -4.21
C GLY A 252 16.13 -20.30 -4.72
N ASN A 253 16.61 -19.46 -5.66
CA ASN A 253 17.97 -19.58 -6.16
C ASN A 253 19.02 -19.07 -5.14
N GLU A 254 20.26 -19.57 -5.25
CA GLU A 254 21.34 -19.22 -4.33
C GLU A 254 21.65 -17.73 -4.32
N TYR A 255 21.65 -17.08 -5.49
CA TYR A 255 21.91 -15.65 -5.60
C TYR A 255 20.92 -14.81 -4.76
N LEU A 256 19.62 -15.06 -4.92
CA LEU A 256 18.61 -14.32 -4.19
C LEU A 256 18.66 -14.58 -2.68
N ILE A 257 18.98 -15.81 -2.29
CA ILE A 257 19.19 -16.17 -0.87
C ILE A 257 20.37 -15.38 -0.30
N ASP A 258 21.50 -15.30 -1.00
CA ASP A 258 22.67 -14.54 -0.58
C ASP A 258 22.37 -13.04 -0.48
N GLN A 259 21.67 -12.45 -1.48
CA GLN A 259 21.26 -11.06 -1.41
C GLN A 259 20.28 -10.78 -0.26
N SER A 260 19.37 -11.71 0.03
CA SER A 260 18.43 -11.56 1.15
C SER A 260 19.14 -11.61 2.53
N ILE A 261 20.17 -12.43 2.65
CA ILE A 261 21.01 -12.50 3.85
C ILE A 261 21.79 -11.18 4.01
N LEU A 262 22.40 -10.69 2.94
CA LEU A 262 23.15 -9.44 2.92
C LEU A 262 22.23 -8.23 3.24
N ALA A 263 21.01 -8.21 2.73
CA ALA A 263 20.01 -7.22 3.10
C ALA A 263 19.66 -7.30 4.60
N GLY A 264 19.53 -8.51 5.13
CA GLY A 264 19.34 -8.75 6.57
C GLY A 264 20.52 -8.25 7.42
N GLU A 265 21.76 -8.40 6.95
CA GLU A 265 22.95 -7.84 7.59
C GLU A 265 22.95 -6.30 7.57
N LEU A 266 22.56 -5.70 6.44
CA LEU A 266 22.42 -4.25 6.33
C LEU A 266 21.32 -3.71 7.25
N MET A 267 20.18 -4.41 7.37
CA MET A 267 19.14 -4.08 8.35
C MET A 267 19.69 -4.13 9.78
N ALA A 268 20.45 -5.18 10.14
CA ALA A 268 21.06 -5.31 11.46
C ALA A 268 22.04 -4.17 11.74
N LEU A 269 22.90 -3.86 10.77
CA LEU A 269 23.89 -2.77 10.91
C LEU A 269 23.21 -1.40 11.04
N THR A 270 22.16 -1.17 10.26
CA THR A 270 21.35 0.06 10.33
C THR A 270 20.66 0.19 11.68
N GLY A 271 19.99 -0.85 12.14
CA GLY A 271 19.34 -0.88 13.45
C GLY A 271 20.34 -0.68 14.61
N LEU A 272 21.52 -1.31 14.52
CA LEU A 272 22.57 -1.15 15.53
C LEU A 272 23.12 0.28 15.60
N ARG A 273 23.41 0.89 14.46
CA ARG A 273 24.04 2.22 14.40
C ARG A 273 23.08 3.35 14.71
N ILE A 274 21.81 3.19 14.36
CA ILE A 274 20.77 4.19 14.64
C ILE A 274 20.11 3.90 15.99
N GLY A 275 19.54 2.73 16.20
CA GLY A 275 18.86 2.38 17.44
C GLY A 275 19.79 2.24 18.65
N GLY A 276 21.07 1.89 18.43
CA GLY A 276 22.11 1.84 19.45
C GLY A 276 22.76 3.19 19.78
N ASN A 277 22.44 4.25 19.05
CA ASN A 277 22.96 5.60 19.25
C ASN A 277 21.80 6.59 19.46
N LYS A 278 21.69 7.08 20.68
CA LYS A 278 20.60 7.97 21.09
C LYS A 278 20.49 9.24 20.24
N GLU A 279 21.63 9.86 19.90
CA GLU A 279 21.65 11.11 19.12
C GLU A 279 21.15 10.87 17.67
N GLU A 280 21.58 9.77 17.05
CA GLU A 280 21.11 9.39 15.70
C GLU A 280 19.61 9.04 15.71
N LEU A 281 19.14 8.30 16.72
CA LEU A 281 17.72 7.96 16.83
C LEU A 281 16.86 9.21 17.05
N GLU A 282 17.26 10.12 17.94
CA GLU A 282 16.57 11.39 18.18
C GLU A 282 16.55 12.27 16.92
N LEU A 283 17.62 12.28 16.12
CA LEU A 283 17.66 12.99 14.84
C LEU A 283 16.61 12.43 13.87
N ILE A 284 16.55 11.12 13.69
CA ILE A 284 15.58 10.43 12.83
C ILE A 284 14.15 10.70 13.29
N GLN A 285 13.88 10.56 14.58
CA GLN A 285 12.55 10.83 15.15
C GLN A 285 12.13 12.29 15.02
N SER A 286 13.07 13.23 15.16
CA SER A 286 12.82 14.66 14.98
C SER A 286 12.51 15.02 13.53
N GLU A 287 13.23 14.44 12.55
CA GLU A 287 12.95 14.60 11.13
C GLU A 287 11.56 14.05 10.80
N PHE A 288 11.25 12.85 11.25
CA PHE A 288 9.93 12.24 11.08
C PHE A 288 8.82 13.13 11.67
N ALA A 289 8.97 13.54 12.92
CA ALA A 289 7.98 14.38 13.61
C ALA A 289 7.78 15.76 12.96
N SER A 290 8.76 16.25 12.19
CA SER A 290 8.67 17.54 11.51
C SER A 290 7.59 17.57 10.43
N HIS A 291 7.22 16.43 9.86
CA HIS A 291 6.16 16.31 8.85
C HIS A 291 4.75 16.50 9.42
N PHE A 292 4.57 16.45 10.73
CA PHE A 292 3.27 16.61 11.42
C PHE A 292 3.16 17.95 12.18
N LYS A 293 4.16 18.83 12.06
CA LYS A 293 4.12 20.18 12.63
C LYS A 293 3.58 21.13 11.56
N GLU A 294 2.26 21.35 11.56
CA GLU A 294 1.63 22.54 10.98
C GLU A 294 1.39 23.62 12.05
#